data_81adf32276c7a9c4010c3a327f9391e3
#
_entry.id   81adf32276c7a9c4010c3a327f9391e3
#
_cell.length_a   1.000
_cell.length_b   1.000
_cell.length_c   1.000
_cell.angle_alpha   90.00
_cell.angle_beta   90.00
_cell.angle_gamma   90.00
#
_symmetry.space_group_name_H-M   'P 1'
#
loop_
_entity.id
_entity.type
_entity.pdbx_description
1 polymer ?
#
loop_
_entity_poly.entity_id
_entity_poly.type
_entity_poly.pdbx_seq_one_letter_code
_entity_poly.pdbx_strand_id
1 'polypeptide(L)'
;MTLAARIDRIPRELKLFAVASLAMGMAYSVMDSTFNNFLNDKFTLTGFERSFIEFPRELPGFLVVFVSALMWFLCSRRLGALSLALGAVGAVLVGFASPSFAILLLWLFIFSLGQHTMMPLSTTIGMELARAGRTGQRLGQLNALRNLAAILGSLVVFLGFNFLGFNFHHTFILIAIALAISAVMLFSMQRQQTQQPKTFLKLHKEYRLFYLLSILYGSRKQLFITFAPWVLVNIFKEPTQTLATLLLIGGIIGILFQPLLGWMIDHFGERVVLASEAVLLVFVCFGYGFSRSMFPENIAFLIVCACFLLDQMLMSVSMARATYMKKIALESGHVQPALTAGVTIDHVFSISVALLGGLIWNAFGYQYVFLMGTAIAFINFFVALQVRVPKTNLPLGVVTAKL
;
A
#
# COMPACT_ATOMS: atom_id res chain seq x y z
N MET A 1 12.98 10.36 31.57
CA MET A 1 12.43 9.00 31.41
C MET A 1 13.18 8.34 30.28
N THR A 2 13.90 7.26 30.54
CA THR A 2 14.74 6.56 29.55
C THR A 2 13.89 5.94 28.43
N LEU A 3 14.45 5.78 27.23
CA LEU A 3 13.78 5.15 26.09
C LEU A 3 13.27 3.74 26.44
N ALA A 4 14.05 2.97 27.20
CA ALA A 4 13.67 1.65 27.69
C ALA A 4 12.38 1.67 28.53
N ALA A 5 12.26 2.60 29.48
CA ALA A 5 11.06 2.76 30.33
C ALA A 5 9.81 3.19 29.52
N ARG A 6 9.98 3.85 28.36
CA ARG A 6 8.88 4.15 27.42
C ARG A 6 8.46 2.91 26.62
N ILE A 7 9.42 2.09 26.20
CA ILE A 7 9.16 0.85 25.45
C ILE A 7 8.44 -0.17 26.34
N ASP A 8 8.78 -0.27 27.61
CA ASP A 8 8.12 -1.23 28.53
C ASP A 8 6.63 -0.95 28.75
N ARG A 9 6.20 0.31 28.62
CA ARG A 9 4.79 0.72 28.71
C ARG A 9 3.95 0.40 27.47
N ILE A 10 4.58 -0.02 26.37
CA ILE A 10 3.85 -0.39 25.14
C ILE A 10 3.20 -1.76 25.36
N PRO A 11 1.90 -1.93 25.05
CA PRO A 11 1.25 -3.23 25.14
C PRO A 11 1.98 -4.31 24.31
N ARG A 12 2.04 -5.52 24.83
CA ARG A 12 2.73 -6.67 24.19
C ARG A 12 2.26 -6.87 22.74
N GLU A 13 0.95 -6.84 22.50
CA GLU A 13 0.35 -7.01 21.16
C GLU A 13 0.85 -5.98 20.16
N LEU A 14 0.99 -4.73 20.61
CA LEU A 14 1.51 -3.64 19.77
C LEU A 14 3.00 -3.80 19.48
N LYS A 15 3.79 -4.29 20.45
CA LYS A 15 5.22 -4.59 20.23
C LYS A 15 5.36 -5.69 19.16
N LEU A 16 4.61 -6.78 19.29
CA LEU A 16 4.63 -7.89 18.33
C LEU A 16 4.26 -7.41 16.92
N PHE A 17 3.19 -6.62 16.80
CA PHE A 17 2.74 -6.10 15.52
C PHE A 17 3.70 -5.07 14.91
N ALA A 18 4.35 -4.24 15.75
CA ALA A 18 5.37 -3.29 15.30
C ALA A 18 6.60 -4.02 14.72
N VAL A 19 7.09 -5.08 15.40
CA VAL A 19 8.18 -5.92 14.90
C VAL A 19 7.79 -6.61 13.61
N ALA A 20 6.59 -7.18 13.54
CA ALA A 20 6.07 -7.78 12.30
C ALA A 20 6.01 -6.77 11.15
N SER A 21 5.52 -5.55 11.42
CA SER A 21 5.42 -4.48 10.41
C SER A 21 6.79 -4.01 9.93
N LEU A 22 7.77 -3.93 10.84
CA LEU A 22 9.15 -3.58 10.50
C LEU A 22 9.78 -4.64 9.60
N ALA A 23 9.73 -5.90 10.01
CA ALA A 23 10.32 -7.00 9.25
C ALA A 23 9.64 -7.17 7.87
N MET A 24 8.31 -7.06 7.80
CA MET A 24 7.55 -7.07 6.55
C MET A 24 7.94 -5.92 5.63
N GLY A 25 8.07 -4.70 6.17
CA GLY A 25 8.50 -3.53 5.40
C GLY A 25 9.92 -3.69 4.83
N MET A 26 10.85 -4.26 5.60
CA MET A 26 12.19 -4.60 5.11
C MET A 26 12.14 -5.63 3.98
N ALA A 27 11.36 -6.71 4.15
CA ALA A 27 11.24 -7.76 3.15
C ALA A 27 10.75 -7.21 1.80
N TYR A 28 9.70 -6.41 1.80
CA TYR A 28 9.16 -5.84 0.57
C TYR A 28 10.13 -4.82 -0.06
N SER A 29 10.81 -4.02 0.75
CA SER A 29 11.82 -3.08 0.23
C SER A 29 13.01 -3.80 -0.42
N VAL A 30 13.50 -4.89 0.18
CA VAL A 30 14.55 -5.73 -0.40
C VAL A 30 14.06 -6.32 -1.73
N MET A 31 12.82 -6.83 -1.78
CA MET A 31 12.22 -7.36 -3.02
C MET A 31 12.15 -6.29 -4.11
N ASP A 32 11.59 -5.12 -3.80
CA ASP A 32 11.44 -4.02 -4.76
C ASP A 32 12.80 -3.50 -5.28
N SER A 33 13.82 -3.49 -4.41
CA SER A 33 15.17 -3.04 -4.77
C SER A 33 15.94 -4.02 -5.66
N THR A 34 15.62 -5.32 -5.62
CA THR A 34 16.46 -6.37 -6.24
C THR A 34 15.77 -7.13 -7.36
N PHE A 35 14.44 -7.21 -7.35
CA PHE A 35 13.69 -8.09 -8.23
C PHE A 35 13.90 -7.78 -9.73
N ASN A 36 13.90 -6.51 -10.11
CA ASN A 36 14.10 -6.10 -11.50
C ASN A 36 15.49 -6.50 -12.02
N ASN A 37 16.53 -6.31 -11.18
CA ASN A 37 17.89 -6.68 -11.54
C ASN A 37 18.05 -8.20 -11.60
N PHE A 38 17.45 -8.94 -10.67
CA PHE A 38 17.39 -10.41 -10.70
C PHE A 38 16.75 -10.94 -11.98
N LEU A 39 15.65 -10.35 -12.41
CA LEU A 39 14.98 -10.73 -13.65
C LEU A 39 15.88 -10.50 -14.87
N ASN A 40 16.50 -9.33 -14.93
CA ASN A 40 17.38 -8.98 -16.05
C ASN A 40 18.64 -9.84 -16.14
N ASP A 41 19.15 -10.24 -14.98
CA ASP A 41 20.36 -11.08 -14.86
C ASP A 41 20.06 -12.56 -15.20
N LYS A 42 18.90 -13.05 -14.79
CA LYS A 42 18.54 -14.45 -14.94
C LYS A 42 17.84 -14.80 -16.24
N PHE A 43 17.08 -13.86 -16.79
CA PHE A 43 16.26 -14.06 -17.99
C PHE A 43 16.49 -12.96 -19.01
N THR A 44 16.70 -13.33 -20.27
CA THR A 44 16.73 -12.39 -21.39
C THR A 44 15.29 -12.09 -21.80
N LEU A 45 14.65 -11.16 -21.10
CA LEU A 45 13.23 -10.85 -21.29
C LEU A 45 13.00 -9.87 -22.42
N THR A 46 11.99 -10.17 -23.24
CA THR A 46 11.40 -9.20 -24.15
C THR A 46 10.60 -8.14 -23.38
N GLY A 47 10.34 -7.00 -24.01
CA GLY A 47 9.49 -5.96 -23.40
C GLY A 47 8.08 -6.46 -23.05
N PHE A 48 7.52 -7.37 -23.86
CA PHE A 48 6.23 -8.01 -23.57
C PHE A 48 6.29 -8.91 -22.35
N GLU A 49 7.27 -9.80 -22.25
CA GLU A 49 7.43 -10.69 -21.10
C GLU A 49 7.62 -9.91 -19.80
N ARG A 50 8.41 -8.82 -19.86
CA ARG A 50 8.55 -7.93 -18.70
C ARG A 50 7.22 -7.30 -18.27
N SER A 51 6.42 -6.83 -19.22
CA SER A 51 5.09 -6.28 -18.92
C SER A 51 4.14 -7.35 -18.43
N PHE A 52 4.23 -8.57 -18.93
CA PHE A 52 3.40 -9.70 -18.55
C PHE A 52 3.62 -10.15 -17.11
N ILE A 53 4.79 -9.89 -16.52
CA ILE A 53 5.08 -10.17 -15.10
C ILE A 53 4.09 -9.47 -14.16
N GLU A 54 3.61 -8.28 -14.54
CA GLU A 54 2.67 -7.53 -13.71
C GLU A 54 1.30 -8.23 -13.59
N PHE A 55 0.91 -9.08 -14.57
CA PHE A 55 -0.34 -9.83 -14.48
C PHE A 55 -0.36 -10.81 -13.30
N PRO A 56 0.56 -11.80 -13.14
CA PRO A 56 0.60 -12.67 -11.98
C PRO A 56 0.95 -11.93 -10.67
N ARG A 57 1.55 -10.75 -10.77
CA ARG A 57 1.85 -9.91 -9.60
C ARG A 57 0.61 -9.19 -9.07
N GLU A 58 -0.27 -8.69 -9.93
CA GLU A 58 -1.46 -7.92 -9.55
C GLU A 58 -2.74 -8.79 -9.44
N LEU A 59 -2.78 -9.94 -10.11
CA LEU A 59 -3.92 -10.88 -10.06
C LEU A 59 -4.30 -11.32 -8.63
N PRO A 60 -3.37 -11.57 -7.71
CA PRO A 60 -3.69 -11.85 -6.31
C PRO A 60 -4.46 -10.71 -5.62
N GLY A 61 -4.23 -9.45 -6.00
CA GLY A 61 -4.99 -8.31 -5.49
C GLY A 61 -6.48 -8.41 -5.81
N PHE A 62 -6.81 -8.86 -7.02
CA PHE A 62 -8.19 -9.20 -7.39
C PHE A 62 -8.73 -10.40 -6.61
N LEU A 63 -7.91 -11.43 -6.37
CA LEU A 63 -8.32 -12.67 -5.72
C LEU A 63 -8.44 -12.57 -4.20
N VAL A 64 -7.92 -11.51 -3.58
CA VAL A 64 -7.84 -11.40 -2.11
C VAL A 64 -9.20 -11.53 -1.42
N VAL A 65 -10.28 -11.07 -2.05
CA VAL A 65 -11.62 -11.20 -1.50
C VAL A 65 -12.07 -12.66 -1.43
N PHE A 66 -11.76 -13.46 -2.45
CA PHE A 66 -12.09 -14.88 -2.49
C PHE A 66 -11.27 -15.67 -1.48
N VAL A 67 -9.97 -15.37 -1.38
CA VAL A 67 -9.07 -15.99 -0.39
C VAL A 67 -9.54 -15.68 1.04
N SER A 68 -9.87 -14.42 1.32
CA SER A 68 -10.39 -14.02 2.63
C SER A 68 -11.73 -14.69 2.94
N ALA A 69 -12.58 -14.85 1.94
CA ALA A 69 -13.86 -15.55 2.09
C ALA A 69 -13.67 -17.05 2.33
N LEU A 70 -12.74 -17.70 1.64
CA LEU A 70 -12.43 -19.14 1.83
C LEU A 70 -11.85 -19.39 3.23
N MET A 71 -11.01 -18.47 3.72
CA MET A 71 -10.32 -18.58 5.01
C MET A 71 -11.09 -17.89 6.16
N TRP A 72 -12.40 -17.73 6.04
CA TRP A 72 -13.27 -17.03 7.00
C TRP A 72 -13.16 -17.51 8.47
N PHE A 73 -12.76 -18.77 8.67
CA PHE A 73 -12.59 -19.41 9.98
C PHE A 73 -11.31 -18.95 10.71
N LEU A 74 -10.42 -18.22 10.03
CA LEU A 74 -9.20 -17.66 10.60
C LEU A 74 -9.43 -16.22 11.02
N CYS A 75 -8.99 -15.87 12.23
CA CYS A 75 -8.94 -14.47 12.65
C CYS A 75 -7.86 -13.69 11.86
N SER A 76 -7.99 -12.35 11.78
CA SER A 76 -7.10 -11.47 11.04
C SER A 76 -5.61 -11.75 11.30
N ARG A 77 -5.24 -12.03 12.56
CA ARG A 77 -3.85 -12.30 12.96
C ARG A 77 -3.34 -13.65 12.45
N ARG A 78 -4.19 -14.69 12.46
CA ARG A 78 -3.83 -16.04 11.97
C ARG A 78 -3.78 -16.09 10.45
N LEU A 79 -4.76 -15.44 9.79
CA LEU A 79 -4.74 -15.32 8.33
C LEU A 79 -3.53 -14.51 7.88
N GLY A 80 -3.20 -13.41 8.58
CA GLY A 80 -2.00 -12.61 8.31
C GLY A 80 -0.70 -13.41 8.49
N ALA A 81 -0.60 -14.22 9.55
CA ALA A 81 0.56 -15.09 9.77
C ALA A 81 0.72 -16.11 8.63
N LEU A 82 -0.38 -16.74 8.20
CA LEU A 82 -0.37 -17.69 7.07
C LEU A 82 0.03 -17.00 5.76
N SER A 83 -0.51 -15.80 5.51
CA SER A 83 -0.19 -15.01 4.31
C SER A 83 1.30 -14.66 4.24
N LEU A 84 1.89 -14.23 5.36
CA LEU A 84 3.33 -13.92 5.41
C LEU A 84 4.20 -15.17 5.30
N ALA A 85 3.78 -16.31 5.88
CA ALA A 85 4.46 -17.60 5.69
C ALA A 85 4.42 -18.03 4.22
N LEU A 86 3.26 -17.88 3.55
CA LEU A 86 3.11 -18.15 2.12
C LEU A 86 4.04 -17.23 1.28
N GLY A 87 4.10 -15.95 1.62
CA GLY A 87 5.02 -15.00 1.00
C GLY A 87 6.50 -15.39 1.20
N ALA A 88 6.88 -15.87 2.39
CA ALA A 88 8.23 -16.36 2.66
C ALA A 88 8.58 -17.56 1.79
N VAL A 89 7.68 -18.55 1.68
CA VAL A 89 7.86 -19.69 0.78
C VAL A 89 7.96 -19.23 -0.67
N GLY A 90 7.08 -18.33 -1.12
CA GLY A 90 7.14 -17.75 -2.46
C GLY A 90 8.48 -17.09 -2.76
N ALA A 91 9.04 -16.32 -1.81
CA ALA A 91 10.34 -15.67 -1.96
C ALA A 91 11.48 -16.71 -2.14
N VAL A 92 11.51 -17.77 -1.33
CA VAL A 92 12.49 -18.85 -1.48
C VAL A 92 12.37 -19.51 -2.85
N LEU A 93 11.15 -19.82 -3.28
CA LEU A 93 10.90 -20.48 -4.57
C LEU A 93 11.29 -19.58 -5.74
N VAL A 94 11.01 -18.27 -5.68
CA VAL A 94 11.48 -17.31 -6.68
C VAL A 94 13.00 -17.30 -6.77
N GLY A 95 13.70 -17.23 -5.65
CA GLY A 95 15.16 -17.12 -5.61
C GLY A 95 15.88 -18.41 -6.02
N PHE A 96 15.35 -19.58 -5.66
CA PHE A 96 16.08 -20.84 -5.76
C PHE A 96 15.48 -21.88 -6.71
N ALA A 97 14.17 -21.81 -6.99
CA ALA A 97 13.44 -22.83 -7.74
C ALA A 97 12.78 -22.27 -9.02
N SER A 98 13.39 -21.28 -9.67
CA SER A 98 12.90 -20.67 -10.92
C SER A 98 13.77 -21.06 -12.12
N PRO A 99 13.73 -22.31 -12.61
CA PRO A 99 14.53 -22.76 -13.76
C PRO A 99 14.03 -22.18 -15.09
N SER A 100 12.76 -21.73 -15.16
CA SER A 100 12.18 -21.11 -16.34
C SER A 100 11.31 -19.90 -15.97
N PHE A 101 11.06 -19.05 -16.95
CA PHE A 101 10.20 -17.86 -16.76
C PHE A 101 8.77 -18.24 -16.31
N ALA A 102 8.18 -19.28 -16.89
CA ALA A 102 6.84 -19.73 -16.51
C ALA A 102 6.77 -20.18 -15.02
N ILE A 103 7.79 -20.88 -14.55
CA ILE A 103 7.87 -21.32 -13.14
C ILE A 103 8.11 -20.12 -12.23
N LEU A 104 8.92 -19.16 -12.64
CA LEU A 104 9.07 -17.90 -11.92
C LEU A 104 7.72 -17.19 -11.72
N LEU A 105 6.89 -17.09 -12.76
CA LEU A 105 5.57 -16.44 -12.68
C LEU A 105 4.66 -17.14 -11.65
N LEU A 106 4.72 -18.47 -11.55
CA LEU A 106 3.97 -19.23 -10.56
C LEU A 106 4.43 -18.88 -9.12
N TRP A 107 5.74 -18.86 -8.89
CA TRP A 107 6.28 -18.53 -7.56
C TRP A 107 6.04 -17.07 -7.19
N LEU A 108 6.13 -16.18 -8.17
CA LEU A 108 5.80 -14.75 -8.00
C LEU A 108 4.32 -14.58 -7.63
N PHE A 109 3.41 -15.33 -8.24
CA PHE A 109 2.00 -15.34 -7.87
C PHE A 109 1.81 -15.75 -6.40
N ILE A 110 2.49 -16.81 -5.94
CA ILE A 110 2.43 -17.27 -4.54
C ILE A 110 2.95 -16.21 -3.58
N PHE A 111 4.09 -15.59 -3.89
CA PHE A 111 4.65 -14.47 -3.12
C PHE A 111 3.65 -13.32 -3.03
N SER A 112 3.13 -12.90 -4.18
CA SER A 112 2.20 -11.79 -4.30
C SER A 112 0.86 -12.07 -3.61
N LEU A 113 0.37 -13.32 -3.63
CA LEU A 113 -0.84 -13.71 -2.91
C LEU A 113 -0.70 -13.48 -1.40
N GLY A 114 0.46 -13.84 -0.83
CA GLY A 114 0.77 -13.54 0.56
C GLY A 114 0.79 -12.03 0.84
N GLN A 115 1.43 -11.26 -0.03
CA GLN A 115 1.52 -9.81 0.06
C GLN A 115 0.15 -9.13 0.01
N HIS A 116 -0.66 -9.42 -1.00
CA HIS A 116 -1.95 -8.77 -1.20
C HIS A 116 -2.98 -9.16 -0.13
N THR A 117 -2.97 -10.42 0.32
CA THR A 117 -3.83 -10.84 1.44
C THR A 117 -3.47 -10.11 2.73
N MET A 118 -2.18 -9.83 2.97
CA MET A 118 -1.74 -9.10 4.16
C MET A 118 -2.11 -7.61 4.14
N MET A 119 -2.33 -6.99 2.98
CA MET A 119 -2.63 -5.55 2.87
C MET A 119 -3.85 -5.12 3.71
N PRO A 120 -5.07 -5.65 3.48
CA PRO A 120 -6.23 -5.29 4.29
C PRO A 120 -6.11 -5.76 5.74
N LEU A 121 -5.50 -6.93 5.98
CA LEU A 121 -5.31 -7.48 7.32
C LEU A 121 -4.41 -6.60 8.17
N SER A 122 -3.33 -6.09 7.61
CA SER A 122 -2.40 -5.21 8.33
C SER A 122 -3.08 -3.91 8.77
N THR A 123 -3.98 -3.38 7.94
CA THR A 123 -4.79 -2.20 8.29
C THR A 123 -5.80 -2.53 9.40
N THR A 124 -6.50 -3.65 9.28
CA THR A 124 -7.46 -4.12 10.29
C THR A 124 -6.79 -4.32 11.65
N ILE A 125 -5.68 -5.07 11.71
CA ILE A 125 -4.92 -5.31 12.95
C ILE A 125 -4.41 -3.98 13.55
N GLY A 126 -3.91 -3.07 12.70
CA GLY A 126 -3.50 -1.73 13.13
C GLY A 126 -4.63 -0.94 13.77
N MET A 127 -5.84 -1.01 13.21
CA MET A 127 -7.03 -0.36 13.76
C MET A 127 -7.49 -0.98 15.09
N GLU A 128 -7.40 -2.31 15.22
CA GLU A 128 -7.72 -3.03 16.45
C GLU A 128 -6.80 -2.64 17.63
N LEU A 129 -5.54 -2.36 17.33
CA LEU A 129 -4.52 -1.94 18.30
C LEU A 129 -4.55 -0.43 18.60
N ALA A 130 -5.46 0.32 17.99
CA ALA A 130 -5.61 1.75 18.24
C ALA A 130 -6.40 2.02 19.52
N ARG A 131 -6.08 3.12 20.21
CA ARG A 131 -6.92 3.66 21.27
C ARG A 131 -8.20 4.26 20.68
N ALA A 132 -9.26 4.30 21.46
CA ALA A 132 -10.51 4.95 21.07
C ALA A 132 -10.24 6.40 20.57
N GLY A 133 -10.80 6.77 19.44
CA GLY A 133 -10.63 8.09 18.83
C GLY A 133 -9.26 8.38 18.20
N ARG A 134 -8.30 7.42 18.22
CA ARG A 134 -6.93 7.61 17.69
C ARG A 134 -6.52 6.58 16.65
N THR A 135 -7.45 6.17 15.82
CA THR A 135 -7.22 5.13 14.79
C THR A 135 -6.28 5.65 13.70
N GLY A 136 -6.50 6.87 13.20
CA GLY A 136 -5.65 7.48 12.19
C GLY A 136 -4.21 7.65 12.70
N GLN A 137 -4.03 8.16 13.91
CA GLN A 137 -2.72 8.28 14.54
C GLN A 137 -1.98 6.93 14.62
N ARG A 138 -2.70 5.84 14.97
CA ARG A 138 -2.13 4.49 15.03
C ARG A 138 -1.68 4.01 13.65
N LEU A 139 -2.52 4.14 12.65
CA LEU A 139 -2.19 3.75 11.28
C LEU A 139 -1.01 4.57 10.73
N GLY A 140 -0.98 5.87 11.01
CA GLY A 140 0.13 6.75 10.65
C GLY A 140 1.46 6.31 11.27
N GLN A 141 1.47 5.97 12.57
CA GLN A 141 2.65 5.46 13.27
C GLN A 141 3.17 4.15 12.66
N LEU A 142 2.26 3.21 12.34
CA LEU A 142 2.62 1.93 11.74
C LEU A 142 3.13 2.09 10.29
N ASN A 143 2.58 3.03 9.54
CA ASN A 143 3.06 3.35 8.21
C ASN A 143 4.43 4.03 8.23
N ALA A 144 4.67 4.95 9.18
CA ALA A 144 5.99 5.55 9.37
C ALA A 144 7.05 4.48 9.73
N LEU A 145 6.67 3.51 10.56
CA LEU A 145 7.54 2.38 10.89
C LEU A 145 7.87 1.52 9.66
N ARG A 146 6.89 1.28 8.78
CA ARG A 146 7.12 0.58 7.51
C ARG A 146 8.02 1.36 6.57
N ASN A 147 7.89 2.69 6.50
CA ASN A 147 8.80 3.52 5.73
C ASN A 147 10.22 3.47 6.24
N LEU A 148 10.40 3.54 7.56
CA LEU A 148 11.73 3.35 8.17
C LEU A 148 12.31 1.98 7.80
N ALA A 149 11.49 0.93 7.88
CA ALA A 149 11.88 -0.41 7.50
C ALA A 149 12.28 -0.51 6.02
N ALA A 150 11.55 0.18 5.14
CA ALA A 150 11.86 0.23 3.71
C ALA A 150 13.23 0.89 3.45
N ILE A 151 13.52 2.00 4.11
CA ILE A 151 14.84 2.65 4.03
C ILE A 151 15.94 1.71 4.51
N LEU A 152 15.74 1.04 5.65
CA LEU A 152 16.72 0.07 6.19
C LEU A 152 16.91 -1.12 5.26
N GLY A 153 15.83 -1.64 4.65
CA GLY A 153 15.90 -2.72 3.68
C GLY A 153 16.74 -2.36 2.45
N SER A 154 16.47 -1.19 1.85
CA SER A 154 17.26 -0.67 0.73
C SER A 154 18.73 -0.43 1.10
N LEU A 155 18.99 0.08 2.31
CA LEU A 155 20.35 0.27 2.82
C LEU A 155 21.10 -1.07 2.96
N VAL A 156 20.43 -2.12 3.48
CA VAL A 156 21.01 -3.46 3.58
C VAL A 156 21.36 -4.02 2.21
N VAL A 157 20.50 -3.83 1.20
CA VAL A 157 20.81 -4.22 -0.18
C VAL A 157 22.02 -3.45 -0.70
N PHE A 158 22.03 -2.13 -0.55
CA PHE A 158 23.15 -1.30 -1.01
C PHE A 158 24.48 -1.73 -0.39
N LEU A 159 24.54 -1.87 0.94
CA LEU A 159 25.75 -2.30 1.65
C LEU A 159 26.12 -3.74 1.31
N GLY A 160 25.12 -4.62 1.16
CA GLY A 160 25.32 -6.02 0.84
C GLY A 160 26.01 -6.23 -0.51
N PHE A 161 25.51 -5.58 -1.54
CA PHE A 161 26.09 -5.72 -2.90
C PHE A 161 27.41 -5.00 -3.06
N ASN A 162 27.60 -3.84 -2.41
CA ASN A 162 28.85 -3.08 -2.59
C ASN A 162 30.00 -3.55 -1.69
N PHE A 163 29.72 -4.05 -0.50
CA PHE A 163 30.77 -4.29 0.51
C PHE A 163 30.81 -5.72 1.09
N LEU A 164 29.70 -6.48 0.99
CA LEU A 164 29.56 -7.80 1.63
C LEU A 164 29.47 -8.95 0.62
N GLY A 165 29.63 -8.69 -0.68
CA GLY A 165 29.58 -9.73 -1.70
C GLY A 165 28.21 -10.40 -1.85
N PHE A 166 27.10 -9.67 -1.60
CA PHE A 166 25.76 -10.20 -1.78
C PHE A 166 25.50 -10.56 -3.25
N ASN A 167 24.74 -11.63 -3.42
CA ASN A 167 24.08 -12.00 -4.67
C ASN A 167 22.56 -12.08 -4.44
N PHE A 168 21.80 -12.35 -5.49
CA PHE A 168 20.34 -12.42 -5.39
C PHE A 168 19.84 -13.54 -4.44
N HIS A 169 20.56 -14.65 -4.28
CA HIS A 169 20.18 -15.69 -3.32
C HIS A 169 20.18 -15.15 -1.88
N HIS A 170 21.17 -14.33 -1.52
CA HIS A 170 21.23 -13.70 -0.19
C HIS A 170 20.02 -12.80 0.05
N THR A 171 19.60 -12.04 -0.98
CA THR A 171 18.42 -11.15 -0.84
C THR A 171 17.12 -11.93 -0.70
N PHE A 172 16.92 -13.02 -1.44
CA PHE A 172 15.73 -13.86 -1.28
C PHE A 172 15.69 -14.59 0.06
N ILE A 173 16.83 -15.03 0.62
CA ILE A 173 16.92 -15.55 1.98
C ILE A 173 16.52 -14.47 3.00
N LEU A 174 17.02 -13.25 2.83
CA LEU A 174 16.71 -12.13 3.72
C LEU A 174 15.22 -11.79 3.71
N ILE A 175 14.60 -11.76 2.52
CA ILE A 175 13.15 -11.59 2.34
C ILE A 175 12.40 -12.69 3.09
N ALA A 176 12.78 -13.96 2.87
CA ALA A 176 12.11 -15.10 3.47
C ALA A 176 12.20 -15.08 5.00
N ILE A 177 13.39 -14.80 5.56
CA ILE A 177 13.61 -14.69 7.01
C ILE A 177 12.76 -13.55 7.59
N ALA A 178 12.76 -12.38 6.96
CA ALA A 178 12.01 -11.23 7.44
C ALA A 178 10.48 -11.49 7.42
N LEU A 179 9.96 -12.14 6.37
CA LEU A 179 8.56 -12.56 6.30
C LEU A 179 8.23 -13.65 7.31
N ALA A 180 9.14 -14.62 7.53
CA ALA A 180 8.97 -15.67 8.54
C ALA A 180 8.93 -15.07 9.96
N ILE A 181 9.83 -14.13 10.29
CA ILE A 181 9.79 -13.38 11.56
C ILE A 181 8.42 -12.68 11.70
N SER A 182 7.96 -12.01 10.67
CA SER A 182 6.66 -11.32 10.68
C SER A 182 5.52 -12.32 10.92
N ALA A 183 5.55 -13.48 10.27
CA ALA A 183 4.56 -14.55 10.46
C ALA A 183 4.55 -15.07 11.90
N VAL A 184 5.72 -15.34 12.47
CA VAL A 184 5.87 -15.80 13.87
C VAL A 184 5.36 -14.75 14.85
N MET A 185 5.68 -13.47 14.64
CA MET A 185 5.19 -12.39 15.49
C MET A 185 3.66 -12.29 15.46
N LEU A 186 3.04 -12.34 14.28
CA LEU A 186 1.56 -12.34 14.17
C LEU A 186 0.94 -13.61 14.76
N PHE A 187 1.58 -14.76 14.57
CA PHE A 187 1.12 -16.02 15.16
C PHE A 187 1.21 -15.99 16.69
N SER A 188 2.17 -15.29 17.27
CA SER A 188 2.37 -15.15 18.72
C SER A 188 1.39 -14.17 19.39
N MET A 189 0.64 -13.38 18.60
CA MET A 189 -0.41 -12.50 19.12
C MET A 189 -1.61 -13.32 19.61
N GLN A 190 -2.34 -12.77 20.59
CA GLN A 190 -3.53 -13.40 21.13
C GLN A 190 -4.58 -13.60 20.03
N ARG A 191 -5.27 -14.74 20.04
CA ARG A 191 -6.41 -14.95 19.16
C ARG A 191 -7.52 -13.97 19.51
N GLN A 192 -8.01 -13.28 18.50
CA GLN A 192 -9.22 -12.50 18.64
C GLN A 192 -10.42 -13.37 18.29
N GLN A 193 -11.53 -13.19 18.98
CA GLN A 193 -12.77 -13.85 18.59
C GLN A 193 -13.15 -13.33 17.20
N THR A 194 -13.23 -14.23 16.25
CA THR A 194 -13.70 -13.92 14.90
C THR A 194 -15.21 -13.75 14.99
N GLN A 195 -15.69 -12.52 14.82
CA GLN A 195 -17.09 -12.34 14.49
C GLN A 195 -17.23 -12.76 13.03
N GLN A 196 -17.80 -13.95 12.85
CA GLN A 196 -18.00 -14.51 11.51
C GLN A 196 -18.98 -13.63 10.73
N PRO A 197 -18.63 -13.14 9.55
CA PRO A 197 -19.63 -12.56 8.69
C PRO A 197 -20.60 -13.65 8.30
N LYS A 198 -21.87 -13.49 8.62
CA LYS A 198 -22.94 -14.46 8.29
C LYS A 198 -23.13 -14.66 6.78
N THR A 199 -22.50 -13.83 5.96
CA THR A 199 -22.61 -13.85 4.49
C THR A 199 -21.27 -13.52 3.85
N PHE A 200 -20.75 -14.43 3.02
CA PHE A 200 -19.57 -14.23 2.19
C PHE A 200 -19.87 -13.27 1.04
N LEU A 201 -18.91 -12.41 0.71
CA LEU A 201 -18.92 -11.57 -0.50
C LEU A 201 -20.15 -10.64 -0.64
N LYS A 202 -20.86 -10.33 0.43
CA LYS A 202 -21.96 -9.39 0.37
C LYS A 202 -21.42 -7.96 0.38
N LEU A 203 -21.48 -7.31 -0.76
CA LEU A 203 -21.29 -5.86 -0.84
C LEU A 203 -22.51 -5.18 -0.22
N HIS A 204 -22.34 -4.60 0.94
CA HIS A 204 -23.39 -3.88 1.63
C HIS A 204 -23.65 -2.53 0.93
N LYS A 205 -24.90 -2.25 0.59
CA LYS A 205 -25.31 -1.00 -0.07
C LYS A 205 -24.97 0.24 0.76
N GLU A 206 -24.95 0.08 2.08
CA GLU A 206 -24.60 1.11 3.05
C GLU A 206 -23.15 1.60 2.89
N TYR A 207 -22.26 0.75 2.35
CA TYR A 207 -20.84 1.07 2.14
C TYR A 207 -20.53 1.52 0.70
N ARG A 208 -21.55 1.82 -0.12
CA ARG A 208 -21.38 2.22 -1.53
C ARG A 208 -20.41 3.39 -1.72
N LEU A 209 -20.41 4.36 -0.80
CA LEU A 209 -19.51 5.50 -0.87
C LEU A 209 -18.06 5.08 -0.61
N PHE A 210 -17.82 4.16 0.33
CA PHE A 210 -16.50 3.58 0.55
C PHE A 210 -15.98 2.84 -0.68
N TYR A 211 -16.83 2.04 -1.36
CA TYR A 211 -16.42 1.34 -2.58
C TYR A 211 -16.14 2.32 -3.72
N LEU A 212 -16.92 3.38 -3.87
CA LEU A 212 -16.67 4.42 -4.87
C LEU A 212 -15.35 5.15 -4.59
N LEU A 213 -15.04 5.48 -3.34
CA LEU A 213 -13.74 6.02 -2.94
C LEU A 213 -12.58 5.04 -3.22
N SER A 214 -12.82 3.72 -3.12
CA SER A 214 -11.82 2.70 -3.48
C SER A 214 -11.57 2.64 -4.98
N ILE A 215 -12.60 2.75 -5.81
CA ILE A 215 -12.48 2.88 -7.27
C ILE A 215 -11.61 4.08 -7.65
N LEU A 216 -11.96 5.24 -7.12
CA LEU A 216 -11.26 6.50 -7.42
C LEU A 216 -9.80 6.47 -6.98
N TYR A 217 -9.54 5.86 -5.84
CA TYR A 217 -8.17 5.68 -5.36
C TYR A 217 -7.36 4.72 -6.24
N GLY A 218 -7.89 3.56 -6.59
CA GLY A 218 -7.20 2.61 -7.44
C GLY A 218 -6.87 3.20 -8.80
N SER A 219 -7.84 3.92 -9.39
CA SER A 219 -7.64 4.66 -10.63
C SER A 219 -6.52 5.69 -10.53
N ARG A 220 -6.55 6.49 -9.48
CA ARG A 220 -5.53 7.52 -9.23
C ARG A 220 -4.16 6.89 -8.93
N LYS A 221 -4.10 5.92 -8.03
CA LYS A 221 -2.88 5.24 -7.62
C LYS A 221 -2.09 4.72 -8.82
N GLN A 222 -2.76 4.01 -9.70
CA GLN A 222 -2.12 3.38 -10.85
C GLN A 222 -1.63 4.40 -11.88
N LEU A 223 -2.37 5.48 -12.07
CA LEU A 223 -1.96 6.56 -12.95
C LEU A 223 -0.59 7.11 -12.54
N PHE A 224 -0.40 7.38 -11.26
CA PHE A 224 0.86 7.91 -10.77
C PHE A 224 1.98 6.86 -10.68
N ILE A 225 1.70 5.65 -10.25
CA ILE A 225 2.69 4.56 -10.22
C ILE A 225 3.25 4.28 -11.61
N THR A 226 2.39 4.33 -12.64
CA THR A 226 2.79 4.01 -14.02
C THR A 226 3.43 5.20 -14.72
N PHE A 227 2.77 6.37 -14.71
CA PHE A 227 3.12 7.46 -15.62
C PHE A 227 3.98 8.55 -14.98
N ALA A 228 3.94 8.78 -13.67
CA ALA A 228 4.75 9.81 -13.03
C ALA A 228 6.27 9.55 -13.15
N PRO A 229 6.79 8.34 -12.84
CA PRO A 229 8.19 8.03 -13.09
C PRO A 229 8.53 8.09 -14.59
N TRP A 230 7.59 7.74 -15.45
CA TRP A 230 7.82 7.72 -16.89
C TRP A 230 7.96 9.14 -17.45
N VAL A 231 7.28 10.14 -16.92
CA VAL A 231 7.51 11.55 -17.28
C VAL A 231 8.95 11.94 -16.98
N LEU A 232 9.48 11.62 -15.81
CA LEU A 232 10.87 11.93 -15.45
C LEU A 232 11.86 11.29 -16.42
N VAL A 233 11.69 10.00 -16.73
CA VAL A 233 12.62 9.24 -17.56
C VAL A 233 12.46 9.55 -19.06
N ASN A 234 11.23 9.60 -19.59
CA ASN A 234 11.01 9.71 -21.03
C ASN A 234 10.89 11.16 -21.53
N ILE A 235 10.34 12.06 -20.71
CA ILE A 235 10.12 13.44 -21.12
C ILE A 235 11.27 14.33 -20.69
N PHE A 236 11.72 14.21 -19.42
CA PHE A 236 12.88 14.98 -18.92
C PHE A 236 14.22 14.29 -19.12
N LYS A 237 14.22 13.02 -19.61
CA LYS A 237 15.44 12.23 -19.85
C LYS A 237 16.33 12.05 -18.61
N GLU A 238 15.72 12.04 -17.45
CA GLU A 238 16.43 11.92 -16.19
C GLU A 238 16.97 10.49 -15.97
N PRO A 239 18.17 10.37 -15.41
CA PRO A 239 18.76 9.08 -15.09
C PRO A 239 18.06 8.41 -13.92
N THR A 240 18.24 7.10 -13.78
CA THR A 240 17.63 6.28 -12.70
C THR A 240 17.97 6.82 -11.30
N GLN A 241 19.12 7.43 -11.14
CA GLN A 241 19.59 8.02 -9.88
C GLN A 241 18.68 9.15 -9.39
N THR A 242 18.10 9.96 -10.29
CA THR A 242 17.16 11.03 -9.94
C THR A 242 15.91 10.43 -9.29
N LEU A 243 15.34 9.39 -9.90
CA LEU A 243 14.17 8.71 -9.35
C LEU A 243 14.47 8.06 -7.98
N ALA A 244 15.62 7.39 -7.87
CA ALA A 244 16.07 6.80 -6.61
C ALA A 244 16.22 7.85 -5.49
N THR A 245 16.77 9.03 -5.83
CA THR A 245 16.91 10.16 -4.90
C THR A 245 15.54 10.69 -4.46
N LEU A 246 14.60 10.85 -5.39
CA LEU A 246 13.24 11.29 -5.07
C LEU A 246 12.51 10.30 -4.17
N LEU A 247 12.65 9.00 -4.43
CA LEU A 247 12.07 7.95 -3.57
C LEU A 247 12.68 7.95 -2.17
N LEU A 248 14.00 8.15 -2.06
CA LEU A 248 14.68 8.26 -0.75
C LEU A 248 14.18 9.49 0.02
N ILE A 249 14.13 10.67 -0.62
CA ILE A 249 13.61 11.90 -0.02
C ILE A 249 12.15 11.70 0.42
N GLY A 250 11.32 11.12 -0.47
CA GLY A 250 9.92 10.80 -0.17
C GLY A 250 9.77 9.87 1.03
N GLY A 251 10.63 8.84 1.13
CA GLY A 251 10.67 7.94 2.27
C GLY A 251 10.99 8.66 3.59
N ILE A 252 11.99 9.53 3.59
CA ILE A 252 12.39 10.32 4.77
C ILE A 252 11.25 11.26 5.20
N ILE A 253 10.68 12.02 4.26
CA ILE A 253 9.54 12.91 4.54
C ILE A 253 8.35 12.09 5.07
N GLY A 254 8.10 10.92 4.50
CA GLY A 254 7.00 10.02 4.87
C GLY A 254 7.05 9.57 6.33
N ILE A 255 8.24 9.42 6.93
CA ILE A 255 8.39 9.07 8.35
C ILE A 255 7.71 10.11 9.25
N LEU A 256 7.82 11.39 8.91
CA LEU A 256 7.21 12.49 9.67
C LEU A 256 5.77 12.76 9.22
N PHE A 257 5.53 12.72 7.91
CA PHE A 257 4.24 13.05 7.32
C PHE A 257 3.14 12.05 7.72
N GLN A 258 3.42 10.75 7.75
CA GLN A 258 2.37 9.76 7.98
C GLN A 258 1.77 9.80 9.39
N PRO A 259 2.53 9.97 10.50
CA PRO A 259 1.96 10.19 11.82
C PRO A 259 1.16 11.50 11.90
N LEU A 260 1.65 12.57 11.22
CA LEU A 260 0.96 13.86 11.12
C LEU A 260 -0.39 13.69 10.39
N LEU A 261 -0.38 13.00 9.25
CA LEU A 261 -1.60 12.69 8.51
C LEU A 261 -2.60 11.90 9.36
N GLY A 262 -2.11 10.90 10.11
CA GLY A 262 -2.94 10.14 11.04
C GLY A 262 -3.59 11.03 12.11
N TRP A 263 -2.83 11.99 12.66
CA TRP A 263 -3.36 12.99 13.58
C TRP A 263 -4.39 13.91 12.91
N MET A 264 -4.12 14.35 11.68
CA MET A 264 -5.07 15.19 10.91
C MET A 264 -6.40 14.46 10.67
N ILE A 265 -6.37 13.16 10.36
CA ILE A 265 -7.58 12.34 10.18
C ILE A 265 -8.40 12.30 11.48
N ASP A 266 -7.75 12.09 12.61
CA ASP A 266 -8.42 12.00 13.91
C ASP A 266 -8.96 13.36 14.39
N HIS A 267 -8.33 14.49 13.98
CA HIS A 267 -8.68 15.83 14.43
C HIS A 267 -9.67 16.55 13.48
N PHE A 268 -9.40 16.54 12.18
CA PHE A 268 -10.23 17.23 11.17
C PHE A 268 -11.29 16.31 10.53
N GLY A 269 -11.15 14.99 10.70
CA GLY A 269 -12.01 13.97 10.14
C GLY A 269 -11.68 13.60 8.69
N GLU A 270 -12.22 12.46 8.28
CA GLU A 270 -11.94 11.84 6.98
C GLU A 270 -12.39 12.70 5.79
N ARG A 271 -13.53 13.39 5.93
CA ARG A 271 -14.08 14.25 4.87
C ARG A 271 -13.11 15.34 4.45
N VAL A 272 -12.55 16.06 5.44
CA VAL A 272 -11.63 17.18 5.18
C VAL A 272 -10.35 16.66 4.54
N VAL A 273 -9.77 15.58 5.09
CA VAL A 273 -8.53 15.00 4.59
C VAL A 273 -8.67 14.48 3.16
N LEU A 274 -9.74 13.74 2.86
CA LEU A 274 -10.01 13.22 1.50
C LEU A 274 -10.30 14.34 0.49
N ALA A 275 -11.04 15.37 0.90
CA ALA A 275 -11.31 16.52 0.03
C ALA A 275 -10.02 17.33 -0.24
N SER A 276 -9.19 17.55 0.77
CA SER A 276 -7.90 18.23 0.63
C SER A 276 -6.95 17.44 -0.28
N GLU A 277 -6.88 16.10 -0.14
CA GLU A 277 -6.14 15.25 -1.07
C GLU A 277 -6.56 15.48 -2.50
N ALA A 278 -7.87 15.45 -2.77
CA ALA A 278 -8.40 15.60 -4.11
C ALA A 278 -8.05 16.96 -4.74
N VAL A 279 -8.10 18.04 -3.96
CA VAL A 279 -7.67 19.38 -4.41
C VAL A 279 -6.18 19.39 -4.74
N LEU A 280 -5.33 18.86 -3.85
CA LEU A 280 -3.88 18.79 -4.08
C LEU A 280 -3.55 17.95 -5.32
N LEU A 281 -4.27 16.86 -5.57
CA LEU A 281 -4.10 16.02 -6.75
C LEU A 281 -4.39 16.75 -8.06
N VAL A 282 -5.36 17.68 -8.09
CA VAL A 282 -5.60 18.53 -9.26
C VAL A 282 -4.34 19.33 -9.59
N PHE A 283 -3.70 19.96 -8.60
CA PHE A 283 -2.45 20.70 -8.80
C PHE A 283 -1.29 19.79 -9.21
N VAL A 284 -1.18 18.61 -8.62
CA VAL A 284 -0.16 17.60 -8.98
C VAL A 284 -0.34 17.17 -10.44
N CYS A 285 -1.55 16.81 -10.85
CA CYS A 285 -1.84 16.44 -12.24
C CYS A 285 -1.52 17.58 -13.21
N PHE A 286 -1.90 18.81 -12.85
CA PHE A 286 -1.61 19.99 -13.66
C PHE A 286 -0.10 20.24 -13.78
N GLY A 287 0.63 20.12 -12.67
CA GLY A 287 2.09 20.24 -12.64
C GLY A 287 2.77 19.22 -13.55
N TYR A 288 2.37 17.94 -13.51
CA TYR A 288 2.91 16.92 -14.41
C TYR A 288 2.57 17.19 -15.88
N GLY A 289 1.31 17.51 -16.16
CA GLY A 289 0.83 17.63 -17.54
C GLY A 289 1.34 18.89 -18.25
N PHE A 290 1.44 20.01 -17.54
CA PHE A 290 1.55 21.32 -18.19
C PHE A 290 2.76 22.14 -17.78
N SER A 291 3.56 21.74 -16.78
CA SER A 291 4.72 22.52 -16.35
C SER A 291 5.71 22.83 -17.48
N ARG A 292 5.98 21.86 -18.34
CA ARG A 292 6.92 22.02 -19.47
C ARG A 292 6.43 22.98 -20.55
N SER A 293 5.12 23.16 -20.69
CA SER A 293 4.55 24.10 -21.65
C SER A 293 4.46 25.54 -21.09
N MET A 294 4.49 25.68 -19.75
CA MET A 294 4.28 26.97 -19.07
C MET A 294 5.57 27.59 -18.54
N PHE A 295 6.60 26.77 -18.27
CA PHE A 295 7.83 27.22 -17.61
C PHE A 295 9.07 26.75 -18.37
N PRO A 296 10.22 27.44 -18.20
CA PRO A 296 11.52 26.94 -18.64
C PRO A 296 11.82 25.53 -18.10
N GLU A 297 12.60 24.74 -18.83
CA GLU A 297 12.81 23.32 -18.57
C GLU A 297 13.32 23.02 -17.14
N ASN A 298 14.22 23.85 -16.62
CA ASN A 298 14.74 23.72 -15.26
C ASN A 298 13.66 23.92 -14.18
N ILE A 299 12.77 24.91 -14.38
CA ILE A 299 11.65 25.15 -13.44
C ILE A 299 10.59 24.06 -13.57
N ALA A 300 10.26 23.66 -14.80
CA ALA A 300 9.33 22.56 -15.06
C ALA A 300 9.80 21.25 -14.41
N PHE A 301 11.09 20.94 -14.50
CA PHE A 301 11.67 19.79 -13.81
C PHE A 301 11.51 19.84 -12.31
N LEU A 302 11.82 20.98 -11.67
CA LEU A 302 11.63 21.17 -10.22
C LEU A 302 10.17 21.01 -9.80
N ILE A 303 9.22 21.53 -10.61
CA ILE A 303 7.78 21.35 -10.37
C ILE A 303 7.41 19.87 -10.43
N VAL A 304 7.88 19.13 -11.43
CA VAL A 304 7.59 17.70 -11.56
C VAL A 304 8.19 16.90 -10.40
N CYS A 305 9.41 17.23 -9.95
CA CYS A 305 10.01 16.62 -8.75
C CYS A 305 9.18 16.90 -7.49
N ALA A 306 8.73 18.13 -7.29
CA ALA A 306 7.86 18.49 -6.18
C ALA A 306 6.51 17.76 -6.25
N CYS A 307 5.91 17.66 -7.44
CA CYS A 307 4.70 16.89 -7.69
C CYS A 307 4.89 15.40 -7.37
N PHE A 308 6.05 14.82 -7.73
CA PHE A 308 6.39 13.43 -7.42
C PHE A 308 6.42 13.20 -5.89
N LEU A 309 7.12 14.05 -5.16
CA LEU A 309 7.20 13.95 -3.70
C LEU A 309 5.84 14.14 -3.05
N LEU A 310 5.05 15.12 -3.52
CA LEU A 310 3.71 15.36 -2.99
C LEU A 310 2.77 14.18 -3.26
N ASP A 311 2.80 13.59 -4.45
CA ASP A 311 2.02 12.40 -4.76
C ASP A 311 2.37 11.23 -3.84
N GLN A 312 3.66 10.96 -3.61
CA GLN A 312 4.11 9.93 -2.65
C GLN A 312 3.52 10.15 -1.25
N MET A 313 3.41 11.41 -0.80
CA MET A 313 2.77 11.73 0.48
C MET A 313 1.26 11.45 0.42
N LEU A 314 0.60 11.87 -0.65
CA LEU A 314 -0.85 11.71 -0.84
C LEU A 314 -1.29 10.25 -0.97
N MET A 315 -0.40 9.33 -1.37
CA MET A 315 -0.69 7.88 -1.35
C MET A 315 -1.06 7.38 0.05
N SER A 316 -0.51 7.99 1.10
CA SER A 316 -0.81 7.65 2.50
C SER A 316 -2.23 8.01 2.93
N VAL A 317 -2.94 8.88 2.19
CA VAL A 317 -4.32 9.30 2.51
C VAL A 317 -5.32 8.12 2.40
N SER A 318 -4.91 7.00 1.84
CA SER A 318 -5.64 5.72 1.93
C SER A 318 -6.03 5.35 3.38
N MET A 319 -5.29 5.82 4.39
CA MET A 319 -5.65 5.65 5.80
C MET A 319 -7.00 6.30 6.14
N ALA A 320 -7.33 7.45 5.55
CA ALA A 320 -8.61 8.13 5.80
C ALA A 320 -9.81 7.32 5.30
N ARG A 321 -9.66 6.57 4.21
CA ARG A 321 -10.71 5.66 3.73
C ARG A 321 -10.87 4.46 4.66
N ALA A 322 -9.76 3.92 5.17
CA ALA A 322 -9.82 2.81 6.11
C ALA A 322 -10.48 3.22 7.44
N THR A 323 -10.13 4.40 7.98
CA THR A 323 -10.78 4.94 9.20
C THR A 323 -12.25 5.27 8.96
N TYR A 324 -12.60 5.81 7.78
CA TYR A 324 -13.99 6.02 7.37
C TYR A 324 -14.78 4.72 7.39
N MET A 325 -14.28 3.65 6.73
CA MET A 325 -14.94 2.34 6.73
C MET A 325 -15.16 1.82 8.16
N LYS A 326 -14.18 1.94 9.04
CA LYS A 326 -14.32 1.54 10.45
C LYS A 326 -15.43 2.30 11.17
N LYS A 327 -15.59 3.61 10.90
CA LYS A 327 -16.57 4.47 11.56
C LYS A 327 -17.99 4.28 11.07
N ILE A 328 -18.18 3.87 9.80
CA ILE A 328 -19.51 3.62 9.22
C ILE A 328 -19.93 2.15 9.31
N ALA A 329 -19.06 1.26 9.76
CA ALA A 329 -19.36 -0.15 9.86
C ALA A 329 -20.54 -0.39 10.82
N LEU A 330 -21.59 -1.05 10.34
CA LEU A 330 -22.77 -1.41 11.12
C LEU A 330 -22.44 -2.44 12.20
N GLU A 331 -21.50 -3.33 11.90
CA GLU A 331 -20.97 -4.34 12.80
C GLU A 331 -19.43 -4.36 12.69
N SER A 332 -18.76 -4.65 13.80
CA SER A 332 -17.28 -4.74 13.80
C SER A 332 -16.75 -5.81 12.83
N GLY A 333 -17.52 -6.89 12.63
CA GLY A 333 -17.20 -7.96 11.68
C GLY A 333 -17.26 -7.55 10.22
N HIS A 334 -17.86 -6.41 9.86
CA HIS A 334 -17.93 -5.92 8.49
C HIS A 334 -16.66 -5.19 8.03
N VAL A 335 -15.82 -4.71 8.94
CA VAL A 335 -14.65 -3.86 8.60
C VAL A 335 -13.65 -4.59 7.70
N GLN A 336 -13.20 -5.78 8.12
CA GLN A 336 -12.23 -6.54 7.35
C GLN A 336 -12.76 -6.98 5.98
N PRO A 337 -13.95 -7.57 5.83
CA PRO A 337 -14.49 -7.93 4.52
C PRO A 337 -14.66 -6.73 3.59
N ALA A 338 -15.11 -5.58 4.12
CA ALA A 338 -15.27 -4.37 3.31
C ALA A 338 -13.91 -3.80 2.85
N LEU A 339 -12.90 -3.79 3.71
CA LEU A 339 -11.55 -3.37 3.32
C LEU A 339 -10.95 -4.31 2.27
N THR A 340 -11.16 -5.64 2.43
CA THR A 340 -10.73 -6.63 1.45
C THR A 340 -11.41 -6.43 0.09
N ALA A 341 -12.73 -6.21 0.08
CA ALA A 341 -13.47 -5.87 -1.13
C ALA A 341 -12.97 -4.57 -1.76
N GLY A 342 -12.65 -3.57 -0.93
CA GLY A 342 -12.06 -2.31 -1.38
C GLY A 342 -10.73 -2.50 -2.11
N VAL A 343 -9.85 -3.38 -1.61
CA VAL A 343 -8.58 -3.74 -2.28
C VAL A 343 -8.86 -4.42 -3.62
N THR A 344 -9.78 -5.39 -3.67
CA THR A 344 -10.15 -6.06 -4.93
C THR A 344 -10.66 -5.08 -5.97
N ILE A 345 -11.57 -4.19 -5.57
CA ILE A 345 -12.13 -3.14 -6.43
C ILE A 345 -11.02 -2.19 -6.93
N ASP A 346 -10.15 -1.76 -6.03
CA ASP A 346 -8.98 -0.92 -6.33
C ASP A 346 -8.14 -1.56 -7.46
N HIS A 347 -7.77 -2.83 -7.36
CA HIS A 347 -6.93 -3.51 -8.35
C HIS A 347 -7.60 -3.66 -9.72
N VAL A 348 -8.92 -3.93 -9.78
CA VAL A 348 -9.66 -3.99 -11.05
C VAL A 348 -9.57 -2.65 -11.79
N PHE A 349 -9.84 -1.55 -11.09
CA PHE A 349 -9.81 -0.22 -11.69
C PHE A 349 -8.37 0.28 -11.95
N SER A 350 -7.40 -0.10 -11.14
CA SER A 350 -5.97 0.16 -11.37
C SER A 350 -5.51 -0.38 -12.71
N ILE A 351 -5.77 -1.66 -12.99
CA ILE A 351 -5.40 -2.31 -14.26
C ILE A 351 -6.07 -1.60 -15.44
N SER A 352 -7.38 -1.33 -15.32
CA SER A 352 -8.15 -0.69 -16.40
C SER A 352 -7.62 0.72 -16.75
N VAL A 353 -7.30 1.52 -15.73
CA VAL A 353 -6.80 2.90 -15.92
C VAL A 353 -5.36 2.90 -16.48
N ALA A 354 -4.51 1.94 -16.09
CA ALA A 354 -3.18 1.82 -16.68
C ALA A 354 -3.24 1.57 -18.19
N LEU A 355 -4.09 0.63 -18.63
CA LEU A 355 -4.27 0.32 -20.04
C LEU A 355 -4.82 1.52 -20.81
N LEU A 356 -5.88 2.16 -20.30
CA LEU A 356 -6.48 3.34 -20.92
C LEU A 356 -5.49 4.51 -20.99
N GLY A 357 -4.75 4.75 -19.92
CA GLY A 357 -3.72 5.79 -19.85
C GLY A 357 -2.60 5.57 -20.88
N GLY A 358 -2.17 4.32 -21.08
CA GLY A 358 -1.20 3.98 -22.12
C GLY A 358 -1.70 4.27 -23.53
N LEU A 359 -2.96 3.96 -23.82
CA LEU A 359 -3.59 4.29 -25.11
C LEU A 359 -3.66 5.82 -25.33
N ILE A 360 -4.09 6.56 -24.29
CA ILE A 360 -4.16 8.02 -24.31
C ILE A 360 -2.78 8.64 -24.52
N TRP A 361 -1.76 8.14 -23.81
CA TRP A 361 -0.37 8.60 -23.97
C TRP A 361 0.11 8.46 -25.41
N ASN A 362 -0.10 7.31 -26.01
CA ASN A 362 0.35 7.04 -27.38
C ASN A 362 -0.43 7.84 -28.43
N ALA A 363 -1.73 8.06 -28.21
CA ALA A 363 -2.58 8.74 -29.21
C ALA A 363 -2.53 10.27 -29.10
N PHE A 364 -2.45 10.82 -27.89
CA PHE A 364 -2.63 12.25 -27.62
C PHE A 364 -1.46 12.89 -26.87
N GLY A 365 -0.62 12.10 -26.20
CA GLY A 365 0.50 12.58 -25.39
C GLY A 365 0.22 12.49 -23.88
N TYR A 366 1.31 12.64 -23.11
CA TYR A 366 1.29 12.44 -21.66
C TYR A 366 0.41 13.48 -20.93
N GLN A 367 0.26 14.69 -21.49
CA GLN A 367 -0.56 15.76 -20.91
C GLN A 367 -2.02 15.30 -20.69
N TYR A 368 -2.56 14.56 -21.66
CA TYR A 368 -3.94 14.07 -21.60
C TYR A 368 -4.13 12.94 -20.58
N VAL A 369 -3.08 12.17 -20.28
CA VAL A 369 -3.11 11.21 -19.18
C VAL A 369 -3.28 11.92 -17.84
N PHE A 370 -2.54 13.01 -17.61
CA PHE A 370 -2.68 13.79 -16.39
C PHE A 370 -3.97 14.64 -16.38
N LEU A 371 -4.49 15.04 -17.55
CA LEU A 371 -5.82 15.64 -17.63
C LEU A 371 -6.92 14.64 -17.21
N MET A 372 -6.82 13.37 -17.63
CA MET A 372 -7.67 12.30 -17.10
C MET A 372 -7.52 12.16 -15.59
N GLY A 373 -6.30 12.24 -15.05
CA GLY A 373 -6.03 12.27 -13.62
C GLY A 373 -6.70 13.45 -12.89
N THR A 374 -6.68 14.64 -13.52
CA THR A 374 -7.39 15.83 -13.03
C THR A 374 -8.91 15.59 -12.96
N ALA A 375 -9.50 14.97 -13.99
CA ALA A 375 -10.93 14.63 -13.99
C ALA A 375 -11.26 13.62 -12.86
N ILE A 376 -10.43 12.60 -12.66
CA ILE A 376 -10.59 11.64 -11.55
C ILE A 376 -10.49 12.36 -10.20
N ALA A 377 -9.52 13.25 -10.02
CA ALA A 377 -9.35 14.02 -8.79
C ALA A 377 -10.55 14.94 -8.52
N PHE A 378 -11.09 15.58 -9.57
CA PHE A 378 -12.27 16.42 -9.46
C PHE A 378 -13.50 15.63 -9.03
N ILE A 379 -13.73 14.45 -9.63
CA ILE A 379 -14.80 13.54 -9.20
C ILE A 379 -14.58 13.12 -7.76
N ASN A 380 -13.33 12.78 -7.38
CA ASN A 380 -12.98 12.39 -6.01
C ASN A 380 -13.29 13.48 -5.00
N PHE A 381 -13.07 14.75 -5.34
CA PHE A 381 -13.42 15.89 -4.49
C PHE A 381 -14.92 15.90 -4.14
N PHE A 382 -15.80 15.81 -5.15
CA PHE A 382 -17.26 15.81 -4.91
C PHE A 382 -17.73 14.57 -4.16
N VAL A 383 -17.08 13.44 -4.40
CA VAL A 383 -17.37 12.19 -3.66
C VAL A 383 -16.91 12.32 -2.21
N ALA A 384 -15.72 12.87 -1.98
CA ALA A 384 -15.20 13.11 -0.63
C ALA A 384 -16.07 14.07 0.19
N LEU A 385 -16.68 15.07 -0.44
CA LEU A 385 -17.63 15.98 0.23
C LEU A 385 -18.89 15.26 0.75
N GLN A 386 -19.23 14.09 0.21
CA GLN A 386 -20.37 13.29 0.67
C GLN A 386 -20.03 12.43 1.89
N VAL A 387 -18.75 12.34 2.28
CA VAL A 387 -18.33 11.57 3.46
C VAL A 387 -18.98 12.16 4.71
N ARG A 388 -19.77 11.33 5.37
CA ARG A 388 -20.44 11.65 6.63
C ARG A 388 -20.14 10.53 7.62
N VAL A 389 -19.63 10.89 8.77
CA VAL A 389 -19.40 9.97 9.87
C VAL A 389 -20.52 10.17 10.88
N PRO A 390 -21.24 9.13 11.27
CA PRO A 390 -22.26 9.24 12.32
C PRO A 390 -21.64 9.79 13.62
N LYS A 391 -22.27 10.78 14.24
CA LYS A 391 -21.87 11.27 15.56
C LYS A 391 -22.32 10.27 16.62
N THR A 392 -21.71 9.11 16.68
CA THR A 392 -21.99 8.13 17.73
C THR A 392 -20.85 8.14 18.74
N ASN A 393 -21.11 8.72 19.90
CA ASN A 393 -20.23 8.67 21.07
C ASN A 393 -20.32 7.30 21.79
N LEU A 394 -20.42 6.19 21.06
CA LEU A 394 -20.40 4.86 21.66
C LEU A 394 -19.10 4.16 21.27
N PRO A 395 -18.24 3.78 22.24
CA PRO A 395 -17.11 2.90 21.97
C PRO A 395 -17.68 1.55 21.50
N LEU A 396 -17.30 1.14 20.29
CA LEU A 396 -17.54 -0.22 19.80
C LEU A 396 -16.87 -1.20 20.77
N GLY A 397 -17.63 -1.79 21.70
CA GLY A 397 -17.08 -2.79 22.60
C GLY A 397 -17.67 -2.91 24.01
N VAL A 398 -18.77 -2.22 24.31
CA VAL A 398 -19.48 -2.51 25.56
C VAL A 398 -20.87 -3.05 25.21
N VAL A 399 -20.95 -4.32 24.87
CA VAL A 399 -22.16 -5.09 25.09
C VAL A 399 -22.20 -5.37 26.59
N THR A 400 -22.84 -4.50 27.34
CA THR A 400 -23.31 -4.85 28.69
C THR A 400 -24.24 -6.03 28.54
N ALA A 401 -23.80 -7.19 28.99
CA ALA A 401 -24.69 -8.26 29.36
C ALA A 401 -25.71 -7.66 30.34
N LYS A 402 -26.94 -7.45 29.90
CA LYS A 402 -28.10 -7.37 30.77
C LYS A 402 -28.68 -8.76 30.91
N LEU A 403 -28.71 -9.16 32.13
CA LEU A 403 -29.32 -10.33 32.75
C LEU A 403 -30.57 -10.85 32.05
#